data_a5bcabc6678d94cb9f102bfd38b82d88
#
_entry.id   a5bcabc6678d94cb9f102bfd38b82d88
#
_cell.length_a   1.000
_cell.length_b   1.000
_cell.length_c   1.000
_cell.angle_alpha   90.00
_cell.angle_beta   90.00
_cell.angle_gamma   90.00
#
_symmetry.space_group_name_H-M   'P 1'
#
loop_
_entity.id
_entity.type
_entity.pdbx_description
1 polymer ?
#
loop_
_entity_poly.entity_id
_entity_poly.type
_entity_poly.pdbx_seq_one_letter_code
_entity_poly.pdbx_strand_id
1 'polypeptide(L)'
;YKDIEKIFPQELKSDILPLFIEWLIYKVTLIKITTTTEQDAHTVFVTMNDRGLRLTPSEMLKGYLLSEISDDETRNIANKLWQETILELKEIEKDGEADFIKHWIRSQYADSIREGKKGAEDKDYEIIGQSFHKWIRENRESIGLINSSSFENFILKEFKLFSNIYKRLKVYSSEFNADFEYVFYNADR
;
A
#
# COMPACT_ATOMS: atom_id res chain seq x y z
N TYR A 1 2.21 -22.64 2.06
CA TYR A 1 1.84 -23.83 2.88
C TYR A 1 2.10 -23.58 4.37
N LYS A 2 3.34 -23.21 4.76
CA LYS A 2 3.71 -23.01 6.19
C LYS A 2 2.88 -21.94 6.91
N ASP A 3 2.40 -20.93 6.19
CA ASP A 3 1.58 -19.86 6.79
C ASP A 3 0.14 -20.33 7.04
N ILE A 4 -0.39 -21.19 6.15
CA ILE A 4 -1.71 -21.79 6.34
C ILE A 4 -1.71 -22.71 7.57
N GLU A 5 -0.65 -23.49 7.79
CA GLU A 5 -0.54 -24.36 8.97
C GLU A 5 -0.54 -23.58 10.29
N LYS A 6 0.06 -22.38 10.31
CA LYS A 6 0.13 -21.53 11.51
C LYS A 6 -1.20 -20.89 11.89
N ILE A 7 -1.99 -20.48 10.88
CA ILE A 7 -3.28 -19.81 11.09
C ILE A 7 -4.48 -20.75 10.99
N PHE A 8 -4.25 -22.04 10.71
CA PHE A 8 -5.34 -23.01 10.61
C PHE A 8 -5.98 -23.22 11.98
N PRO A 9 -7.30 -22.93 12.14
CA PRO A 9 -7.99 -23.06 13.42
C PRO A 9 -7.87 -24.48 13.99
N GLN A 10 -7.56 -24.58 15.29
CA GLN A 10 -7.40 -25.88 15.96
C GLN A 10 -8.68 -26.70 15.90
N GLU A 11 -9.82 -26.04 15.94
CA GLU A 11 -11.17 -26.60 15.87
C GLU A 11 -11.43 -27.36 14.57
N LEU A 12 -10.72 -27.02 13.49
CA LEU A 12 -10.84 -27.69 12.19
C LEU A 12 -9.92 -28.90 12.03
N LYS A 13 -9.10 -29.24 13.03
CA LYS A 13 -8.09 -30.31 12.94
C LYS A 13 -8.59 -31.72 13.27
N SER A 14 -9.86 -31.90 13.59
CA SER A 14 -10.44 -33.19 13.96
C SER A 14 -11.55 -33.65 13.02
N ASP A 15 -12.64 -34.11 13.54
CA ASP A 15 -13.80 -34.67 12.84
C ASP A 15 -14.55 -33.63 11.99
N ILE A 16 -14.28 -32.35 12.20
CA ILE A 16 -14.90 -31.23 11.44
C ILE A 16 -14.18 -30.99 10.10
N LEU A 17 -12.91 -31.38 9.96
CA LEU A 17 -12.15 -31.14 8.74
C LEU A 17 -12.79 -31.76 7.48
N PRO A 18 -13.26 -33.00 7.47
CA PRO A 18 -13.96 -33.59 6.32
C PRO A 18 -15.22 -32.80 5.92
N LEU A 19 -16.02 -32.37 6.91
CA LEU A 19 -17.24 -31.58 6.70
C LEU A 19 -16.90 -30.18 6.14
N PHE A 20 -15.83 -29.56 6.62
CA PHE A 20 -15.34 -28.30 6.10
C PHE A 20 -14.88 -28.42 4.64
N ILE A 21 -14.13 -29.50 4.33
CA ILE A 21 -13.67 -29.74 2.94
C ILE A 21 -14.88 -29.99 2.01
N GLU A 22 -15.85 -30.78 2.45
CA GLU A 22 -17.08 -31.02 1.72
C GLU A 22 -17.85 -29.71 1.46
N TRP A 23 -18.02 -28.89 2.51
CA TRP A 23 -18.63 -27.58 2.39
C TRP A 23 -17.85 -26.67 1.40
N LEU A 24 -16.51 -26.65 1.50
CA LEU A 24 -15.67 -25.84 0.61
C LEU A 24 -15.83 -26.22 -0.85
N ILE A 25 -15.86 -27.53 -1.14
CA ILE A 25 -15.97 -28.05 -2.51
C ILE A 25 -17.38 -27.83 -3.08
N TYR A 26 -18.42 -28.08 -2.31
CA TYR A 26 -19.81 -28.07 -2.82
C TYR A 26 -20.57 -26.78 -2.61
N LYS A 27 -20.14 -25.92 -1.68
CA LYS A 27 -20.86 -24.69 -1.34
C LYS A 27 -20.11 -23.41 -1.68
N VAL A 28 -18.81 -23.47 -1.88
CA VAL A 28 -18.01 -22.30 -2.26
C VAL A 28 -17.89 -22.24 -3.78
N THR A 29 -18.41 -21.17 -4.36
CA THR A 29 -18.30 -20.90 -5.80
C THR A 29 -17.20 -19.90 -6.05
N LEU A 30 -16.22 -20.27 -6.86
CA LEU A 30 -15.16 -19.38 -7.30
C LEU A 30 -15.43 -18.94 -8.74
N ILE A 31 -15.39 -17.63 -8.97
CA ILE A 31 -15.57 -17.04 -10.30
C ILE A 31 -14.19 -16.56 -10.78
N LYS A 32 -13.71 -17.14 -11.89
CA LYS A 32 -12.53 -16.65 -12.58
C LYS A 32 -12.95 -15.67 -13.66
N ILE A 33 -12.53 -14.42 -13.56
CA ILE A 33 -12.73 -13.41 -14.59
C ILE A 33 -11.41 -13.20 -15.31
N THR A 34 -11.42 -13.35 -16.63
CA THR A 34 -10.27 -13.10 -17.49
C THR A 34 -10.57 -11.88 -18.34
N THR A 35 -9.65 -10.93 -18.36
CA THR A 35 -9.73 -9.72 -19.17
C THR A 35 -8.61 -9.74 -20.21
N THR A 36 -8.81 -9.05 -21.32
CA THR A 36 -7.85 -8.97 -22.42
C THR A 36 -6.90 -7.80 -22.29
N THR A 37 -7.28 -6.80 -21.48
CA THR A 37 -6.45 -5.61 -21.22
C THR A 37 -6.25 -5.42 -19.73
N GLU A 38 -5.13 -4.84 -19.38
CA GLU A 38 -4.77 -4.51 -17.99
C GLU A 38 -5.72 -3.45 -17.40
N GLN A 39 -6.17 -2.53 -18.26
CA GLN A 39 -7.16 -1.51 -17.89
C GLN A 39 -8.49 -2.14 -17.47
N ASP A 40 -8.97 -3.14 -18.22
CA ASP A 40 -10.21 -3.86 -17.89
C ASP A 40 -10.04 -4.68 -16.61
N ALA A 41 -8.87 -5.32 -16.43
CA ALA A 41 -8.54 -6.07 -15.21
C ALA A 41 -8.65 -5.15 -13.98
N HIS A 42 -8.05 -3.97 -14.06
CA HIS A 42 -8.11 -2.99 -12.98
C HIS A 42 -9.54 -2.49 -12.75
N THR A 43 -10.30 -2.21 -13.81
CA THR A 43 -11.70 -1.75 -13.70
C THR A 43 -12.58 -2.81 -13.04
N VAL A 44 -12.47 -4.07 -13.48
CA VAL A 44 -13.17 -5.20 -12.89
C VAL A 44 -12.80 -5.37 -11.43
N PHE A 45 -11.51 -5.31 -11.11
CA PHE A 45 -10.97 -5.44 -9.76
C PHE A 45 -11.53 -4.36 -8.82
N VAL A 46 -11.49 -3.08 -9.23
CA VAL A 46 -12.04 -1.96 -8.45
C VAL A 46 -13.57 -2.10 -8.27
N THR A 47 -14.28 -2.44 -9.34
CA THR A 47 -15.75 -2.52 -9.32
C THR A 47 -16.26 -3.69 -8.49
N MET A 48 -15.58 -4.84 -8.57
CA MET A 48 -15.96 -6.02 -7.76
C MET A 48 -15.62 -5.85 -6.28
N ASN A 49 -14.57 -5.10 -5.99
CA ASN A 49 -14.16 -4.80 -4.62
C ASN A 49 -15.18 -3.88 -3.89
N ASP A 50 -16.03 -3.17 -4.62
CA ASP A 50 -17.06 -2.31 -4.04
C ASP A 50 -18.20 -3.10 -3.33
N ARG A 51 -18.25 -4.41 -3.51
CA ARG A 51 -19.26 -5.32 -2.94
C ARG A 51 -18.78 -6.20 -1.77
N GLY A 52 -17.50 -6.07 -1.35
CA GLY A 52 -16.88 -6.86 -0.27
C GLY A 52 -16.05 -6.03 0.69
N LEU A 53 -15.02 -6.65 1.28
CA LEU A 53 -13.96 -5.91 1.97
C LEU A 53 -13.23 -5.06 0.95
N ARG A 54 -13.45 -3.75 1.00
CA ARG A 54 -12.82 -2.81 0.07
C ARG A 54 -11.32 -2.86 0.25
N LEU A 55 -10.59 -2.97 -0.87
CA LEU A 55 -9.15 -2.75 -0.85
C LEU A 55 -8.83 -1.34 -0.35
N THR A 56 -7.86 -1.26 0.51
CA THR A 56 -7.33 0.02 0.95
C THR A 56 -6.64 0.74 -0.20
N PRO A 57 -6.55 2.07 -0.18
CA PRO A 57 -5.75 2.82 -1.15
C PRO A 57 -4.31 2.33 -1.27
N SER A 58 -3.72 1.85 -0.18
CA SER A 58 -2.37 1.27 -0.15
C SER A 58 -2.28 -0.06 -0.90
N GLU A 59 -3.28 -0.94 -0.75
CA GLU A 59 -3.35 -2.21 -1.49
C GLU A 59 -3.56 -1.97 -2.98
N MET A 60 -4.39 -0.99 -3.35
CA MET A 60 -4.58 -0.58 -4.74
C MET A 60 -3.28 -0.05 -5.36
N LEU A 61 -2.55 0.81 -4.63
CA LEU A 61 -1.26 1.30 -5.07
C LEU A 61 -0.25 0.17 -5.24
N LYS A 62 -0.12 -0.71 -4.24
CA LYS A 62 0.75 -1.88 -4.28
C LYS A 62 0.48 -2.74 -5.52
N GLY A 63 -0.79 -3.09 -5.75
CA GLY A 63 -1.20 -3.89 -6.90
C GLY A 63 -0.79 -3.25 -8.22
N TYR A 64 -1.03 -1.95 -8.36
CA TYR A 64 -0.64 -1.18 -9.54
C TYR A 64 0.88 -1.19 -9.75
N LEU A 65 1.67 -0.80 -8.74
CA LEU A 65 3.12 -0.71 -8.87
C LEU A 65 3.77 -2.07 -9.20
N LEU A 66 3.29 -3.15 -8.57
CA LEU A 66 3.81 -4.49 -8.83
C LEU A 66 3.42 -5.03 -10.21
N SER A 67 2.26 -4.66 -10.76
CA SER A 67 1.84 -5.10 -12.09
C SER A 67 2.71 -4.54 -13.21
N GLU A 68 3.32 -3.37 -13.01
CA GLU A 68 4.20 -2.73 -13.98
C GLU A 68 5.66 -3.28 -13.97
N ILE A 69 5.99 -4.17 -13.03
CA ILE A 69 7.30 -4.85 -12.97
C ILE A 69 7.24 -6.13 -13.82
N SER A 70 8.03 -6.17 -14.89
CA SER A 70 7.99 -7.27 -15.85
C SER A 70 8.67 -8.54 -15.35
N ASP A 71 9.76 -8.42 -14.58
CA ASP A 71 10.51 -9.56 -14.05
C ASP A 71 9.83 -10.15 -12.81
N ASP A 72 9.48 -11.43 -12.88
CA ASP A 72 8.76 -12.12 -11.80
C ASP A 72 9.58 -12.25 -10.51
N GLU A 73 10.90 -12.43 -10.61
CA GLU A 73 11.77 -12.53 -9.44
C GLU A 73 11.86 -11.19 -8.72
N THR A 74 12.13 -10.12 -9.45
CA THR A 74 12.16 -8.74 -8.92
C THR A 74 10.81 -8.33 -8.36
N ARG A 75 9.69 -8.69 -9.02
CA ARG A 75 8.34 -8.44 -8.53
C ARG A 75 8.08 -9.13 -7.18
N ASN A 76 8.55 -10.36 -7.01
CA ASN A 76 8.44 -11.11 -5.76
C ASN A 76 9.28 -10.46 -4.64
N ILE A 77 10.49 -10.01 -4.95
CA ILE A 77 11.35 -9.28 -4.00
C ILE A 77 10.66 -7.97 -3.56
N ALA A 78 10.15 -7.20 -4.52
CA ALA A 78 9.43 -5.94 -4.25
C ALA A 78 8.17 -6.18 -3.40
N ASN A 79 7.40 -7.22 -3.70
CA ASN A 79 6.23 -7.60 -2.93
C ASN A 79 6.58 -7.97 -1.48
N LYS A 80 7.64 -8.74 -1.28
CA LYS A 80 8.10 -9.14 0.06
C LYS A 80 8.57 -7.92 0.85
N LEU A 81 9.39 -7.06 0.25
CA LEU A 81 9.83 -5.79 0.86
C LEU A 81 8.64 -4.93 1.29
N TRP A 82 7.64 -4.78 0.41
CA TRP A 82 6.43 -4.02 0.72
C TRP A 82 5.71 -4.60 1.94
N GLN A 83 5.45 -5.91 1.94
CA GLN A 83 4.73 -6.58 3.03
C GLN A 83 5.45 -6.44 4.38
N GLU A 84 6.77 -6.66 4.41
CA GLU A 84 7.57 -6.53 5.63
C GLU A 84 7.54 -5.09 6.15
N THR A 85 7.73 -4.11 5.26
CA THR A 85 7.68 -2.68 5.62
C THR A 85 6.32 -2.28 6.18
N ILE A 86 5.22 -2.72 5.57
CA ILE A 86 3.87 -2.40 6.04
C ILE A 86 3.58 -3.03 7.41
N LEU A 87 4.08 -4.23 7.68
CA LEU A 87 3.95 -4.84 9.02
C LEU A 87 4.66 -3.98 10.08
N GLU A 88 5.89 -3.56 9.81
CA GLU A 88 6.65 -2.68 10.72
C GLU A 88 5.95 -1.33 10.96
N LEU A 89 5.37 -0.72 9.92
CA LEU A 89 4.63 0.54 10.05
C LEU A 89 3.36 0.39 10.88
N LYS A 90 2.65 -0.73 10.76
CA LYS A 90 1.45 -1.02 11.56
C LYS A 90 1.76 -1.31 13.03
N GLU A 91 2.96 -1.77 13.35
CA GLU A 91 3.43 -1.92 14.73
C GLU A 91 3.66 -0.55 15.40
N ILE A 92 4.08 0.45 14.64
CA ILE A 92 4.28 1.81 15.14
C ILE A 92 2.94 2.52 15.35
N GLU A 93 2.05 2.44 14.36
CA GLU A 93 0.75 3.13 14.37
C GLU A 93 -0.27 2.37 13.54
N LYS A 94 -1.51 2.26 14.03
CA LYS A 94 -2.59 1.50 13.37
C LYS A 94 -2.80 1.91 11.89
N ASP A 95 -2.77 3.20 11.61
CA ASP A 95 -2.95 3.77 10.27
C ASP A 95 -1.60 4.15 9.60
N GLY A 96 -0.48 3.69 10.16
CA GLY A 96 0.89 4.05 9.78
C GLY A 96 1.22 3.81 8.31
N GLU A 97 0.61 2.79 7.69
CA GLU A 97 0.74 2.52 6.26
C GLU A 97 0.25 3.67 5.37
N ALA A 98 -0.99 4.08 5.56
CA ALA A 98 -1.60 5.13 4.74
C ALA A 98 -0.96 6.49 5.00
N ASP A 99 -0.64 6.78 6.25
CA ASP A 99 0.01 8.03 6.65
C ASP A 99 1.42 8.13 6.09
N PHE A 100 2.21 7.07 6.19
CA PHE A 100 3.53 7.02 5.58
C PHE A 100 3.46 7.32 4.07
N ILE A 101 2.61 6.62 3.32
CA ILE A 101 2.53 6.79 1.86
C ILE A 101 2.12 8.23 1.51
N LYS A 102 1.12 8.80 2.19
CA LYS A 102 0.71 10.19 1.99
C LYS A 102 1.87 11.17 2.22
N HIS A 103 2.58 11.03 3.34
CA HIS A 103 3.67 11.92 3.69
C HIS A 103 4.84 11.78 2.72
N TRP A 104 5.20 10.55 2.36
CA TRP A 104 6.24 10.30 1.38
C TRP A 104 5.91 10.96 0.03
N ILE A 105 4.74 10.64 -0.55
CA ILE A 105 4.37 11.17 -1.87
C ILE A 105 4.23 12.70 -1.84
N ARG A 106 3.64 13.27 -0.80
CA ARG A 106 3.56 14.73 -0.63
C ARG A 106 4.93 15.38 -0.57
N SER A 107 5.85 14.82 0.19
CA SER A 107 7.19 15.40 0.39
C SER A 107 8.06 15.37 -0.87
N GLN A 108 7.82 14.43 -1.76
CA GLN A 108 8.63 14.25 -2.96
C GLN A 108 8.01 14.86 -4.21
N TYR A 109 6.68 14.88 -4.31
CA TYR A 109 6.00 15.09 -5.58
C TYR A 109 4.88 16.13 -5.55
N ALA A 110 4.48 16.66 -4.39
CA ALA A 110 3.48 17.70 -4.35
C ALA A 110 4.10 19.07 -4.67
N ASP A 111 3.94 19.52 -5.90
CA ASP A 111 4.45 20.82 -6.37
C ASP A 111 3.50 21.97 -6.01
N SER A 112 2.24 21.67 -5.74
CA SER A 112 1.21 22.67 -5.50
C SER A 112 0.35 22.35 -4.29
N ILE A 113 -0.07 23.41 -3.59
CA ILE A 113 -0.97 23.37 -2.44
C ILE A 113 -2.15 24.31 -2.68
N ARG A 114 -3.32 23.93 -2.22
CA ARG A 114 -4.54 24.74 -2.36
C ARG A 114 -4.39 26.11 -1.70
N GLU A 115 -4.86 27.15 -2.35
CA GLU A 115 -4.96 28.48 -1.75
C GLU A 115 -5.91 28.45 -0.55
N GLY A 116 -5.59 29.20 0.51
CA GLY A 116 -6.39 29.28 1.75
C GLY A 116 -7.76 29.96 1.61
N LYS A 117 -8.28 30.11 0.37
CA LYS A 117 -9.57 30.73 0.07
C LYS A 117 -10.70 29.72 0.06
N LYS A 118 -11.88 30.12 0.56
CA LYS A 118 -13.08 29.28 0.52
C LYS A 118 -13.46 28.97 -0.94
N GLY A 119 -13.57 27.68 -1.29
CA GLY A 119 -13.94 27.22 -2.63
C GLY A 119 -12.77 27.11 -3.60
N ALA A 120 -11.51 27.28 -3.16
CA ALA A 120 -10.36 27.00 -3.98
C ALA A 120 -10.28 25.51 -4.33
N GLU A 121 -9.86 25.21 -5.56
CA GLU A 121 -9.68 23.85 -6.07
C GLU A 121 -8.55 23.13 -5.34
N ASP A 122 -8.74 21.84 -5.12
CA ASP A 122 -7.70 20.98 -4.56
C ASP A 122 -6.51 20.91 -5.53
N LYS A 123 -5.32 20.91 -4.96
CA LYS A 123 -4.04 20.79 -5.67
C LYS A 123 -3.36 19.48 -5.28
N ASP A 124 -2.14 19.23 -5.78
CA ASP A 124 -1.43 17.97 -5.55
C ASP A 124 -1.44 17.55 -4.10
N TYR A 125 -1.14 18.47 -3.18
CA TYR A 125 -1.07 18.17 -1.76
C TYR A 125 -2.39 17.62 -1.19
N GLU A 126 -3.53 18.22 -1.56
CA GLU A 126 -4.86 17.78 -1.12
C GLU A 126 -5.26 16.48 -1.82
N ILE A 127 -5.04 16.40 -3.15
CA ILE A 127 -5.41 15.22 -3.96
C ILE A 127 -4.64 13.99 -3.50
N ILE A 128 -3.32 14.11 -3.26
CA ILE A 128 -2.50 13.04 -2.69
C ILE A 128 -3.06 12.59 -1.34
N GLY A 129 -3.44 13.57 -0.47
CA GLY A 129 -4.02 13.29 0.83
C GLY A 129 -5.30 12.47 0.79
N GLN A 130 -6.11 12.67 -0.23
CA GLN A 130 -7.39 11.99 -0.40
C GLN A 130 -7.26 10.67 -1.18
N SER A 131 -6.41 10.65 -2.22
CA SER A 131 -6.36 9.56 -3.21
C SER A 131 -4.98 9.37 -3.83
N PHE A 132 -3.93 9.20 -3.02
CA PHE A 132 -2.55 9.04 -3.49
C PHE A 132 -2.40 7.96 -4.58
N HIS A 133 -3.13 6.84 -4.49
CA HIS A 133 -3.07 5.76 -5.46
C HIS A 133 -3.57 6.19 -6.87
N LYS A 134 -4.58 7.06 -6.94
CA LYS A 134 -5.06 7.62 -8.20
C LYS A 134 -4.09 8.67 -8.74
N TRP A 135 -3.64 9.55 -7.85
CA TRP A 135 -2.71 10.62 -8.21
C TRP A 135 -1.41 10.06 -8.81
N ILE A 136 -0.78 9.05 -8.20
CA ILE A 136 0.42 8.40 -8.73
C ILE A 136 0.18 7.83 -10.13
N ARG A 137 -0.95 7.18 -10.34
CA ARG A 137 -1.29 6.59 -11.63
C ARG A 137 -1.48 7.63 -12.72
N GLU A 138 -2.17 8.73 -12.39
CA GLU A 138 -2.45 9.83 -13.33
C GLU A 138 -1.19 10.64 -13.64
N ASN A 139 -0.28 10.74 -12.68
CA ASN A 139 0.96 11.50 -12.80
C ASN A 139 2.22 10.66 -13.05
N ARG A 140 2.07 9.38 -13.42
CA ARG A 140 3.17 8.41 -13.53
C ARG A 140 4.34 8.91 -14.38
N GLU A 141 4.07 9.56 -15.50
CA GLU A 141 5.10 10.07 -16.42
C GLU A 141 5.86 11.25 -15.82
N SER A 142 5.16 12.19 -15.17
CA SER A 142 5.78 13.36 -14.53
C SER A 142 6.67 12.99 -13.35
N ILE A 143 6.36 11.91 -12.64
CA ILE A 143 7.18 11.39 -11.53
C ILE A 143 8.19 10.32 -11.97
N GLY A 144 8.35 10.12 -13.29
CA GLY A 144 9.37 9.24 -13.85
C GLY A 144 9.04 7.75 -13.85
N LEU A 145 7.79 7.35 -13.62
CA LEU A 145 7.33 5.96 -13.68
C LEU A 145 6.97 5.57 -15.12
N ILE A 146 7.99 5.31 -15.94
CA ILE A 146 7.85 5.15 -17.39
C ILE A 146 7.97 3.67 -17.82
N ASN A 147 8.79 2.89 -17.12
CA ASN A 147 9.12 1.51 -17.51
C ASN A 147 9.34 0.62 -16.28
N SER A 148 9.41 -0.70 -16.47
CA SER A 148 9.60 -1.68 -15.40
C SER A 148 10.71 -1.31 -14.42
N SER A 149 11.88 -0.90 -14.93
CA SER A 149 13.02 -0.52 -14.08
C SER A 149 12.74 0.70 -13.18
N SER A 150 11.93 1.66 -13.67
CA SER A 150 11.53 2.81 -12.85
C SER A 150 10.59 2.40 -11.71
N PHE A 151 9.65 1.49 -11.95
CA PHE A 151 8.78 0.93 -10.91
C PHE A 151 9.55 0.07 -9.89
N GLU A 152 10.52 -0.71 -10.36
CA GLU A 152 11.44 -1.46 -9.48
C GLU A 152 12.20 -0.52 -8.54
N ASN A 153 12.81 0.55 -9.08
CA ASN A 153 13.54 1.55 -8.30
C ASN A 153 12.62 2.28 -7.30
N PHE A 154 11.40 2.61 -7.73
CA PHE A 154 10.41 3.27 -6.88
C PHE A 154 10.08 2.45 -5.62
N ILE A 155 9.96 1.11 -5.76
CA ILE A 155 9.70 0.24 -4.61
C ILE A 155 11.01 -0.10 -3.87
N LEU A 156 12.00 -0.63 -4.59
CA LEU A 156 13.19 -1.21 -3.95
C LEU A 156 14.13 -0.16 -3.35
N LYS A 157 14.09 1.08 -3.85
CA LYS A 157 14.95 2.17 -3.37
C LYS A 157 14.15 3.24 -2.63
N GLU A 158 13.21 3.91 -3.32
CA GLU A 158 12.53 5.08 -2.75
C GLU A 158 11.58 4.69 -1.61
N PHE A 159 10.64 3.80 -1.84
CA PHE A 159 9.74 3.32 -0.79
C PHE A 159 10.51 2.81 0.43
N LYS A 160 11.58 2.02 0.22
CA LYS A 160 12.43 1.52 1.29
C LYS A 160 13.14 2.66 2.04
N LEU A 161 13.73 3.62 1.32
CA LEU A 161 14.43 4.75 1.91
C LEU A 161 13.48 5.60 2.77
N PHE A 162 12.36 6.03 2.16
CA PHE A 162 11.42 6.92 2.83
C PHE A 162 10.68 6.25 3.99
N SER A 163 10.39 4.95 3.91
CA SER A 163 9.83 4.21 5.03
C SER A 163 10.77 4.17 6.23
N ASN A 164 12.06 4.00 6.00
CA ASN A 164 13.06 4.04 7.06
C ASN A 164 13.19 5.44 7.68
N ILE A 165 13.16 6.49 6.86
CA ILE A 165 13.14 7.88 7.35
C ILE A 165 11.89 8.12 8.19
N TYR A 166 10.71 7.74 7.70
CA TYR A 166 9.44 7.91 8.41
C TYR A 166 9.43 7.19 9.77
N LYS A 167 9.88 5.94 9.82
CA LYS A 167 9.98 5.18 11.08
C LYS A 167 10.89 5.89 12.09
N ARG A 168 12.06 6.38 11.64
CA ARG A 168 12.98 7.13 12.51
C ARG A 168 12.36 8.44 13.02
N LEU A 169 11.67 9.19 12.15
CA LEU A 169 10.97 10.41 12.55
C LEU A 169 9.88 10.14 13.59
N LYS A 170 9.12 9.05 13.46
CA LYS A 170 8.13 8.64 14.46
C LYS A 170 8.77 8.32 15.82
N VAL A 171 9.91 7.62 15.84
CA VAL A 171 10.65 7.37 17.08
C VAL A 171 11.14 8.70 17.69
N TYR A 172 11.77 9.56 16.90
CA TYR A 172 12.30 10.85 17.40
C TYR A 172 11.19 11.85 17.78
N SER A 173 9.97 11.68 17.28
CA SER A 173 8.82 12.48 17.73
C SER A 173 8.33 12.08 19.12
N SER A 174 8.56 10.85 19.55
CA SER A 174 8.15 10.31 20.85
C SER A 174 9.29 10.22 21.87
N GLU A 175 10.51 10.01 21.41
CA GLU A 175 11.70 9.86 22.24
C GLU A 175 12.70 11.00 21.97
N PHE A 176 13.18 11.64 23.03
CA PHE A 176 14.16 12.71 22.89
C PHE A 176 15.50 12.17 22.32
N ASN A 177 15.99 12.84 21.26
CA ASN A 177 17.28 12.60 20.67
C ASN A 177 17.98 13.94 20.43
N ALA A 178 19.20 14.11 20.96
CA ALA A 178 19.93 15.37 20.90
C ALA A 178 20.25 15.84 19.47
N ASP A 179 20.49 14.90 18.54
CA ASP A 179 20.78 15.23 17.15
C ASP A 179 19.52 15.64 16.36
N PHE A 180 18.35 15.27 16.86
CA PHE A 180 17.04 15.49 16.23
C PHE A 180 16.01 16.11 17.20
N GLU A 181 16.48 16.94 18.16
CA GLU A 181 15.63 17.56 19.20
C GLU A 181 14.47 18.36 18.61
N TYR A 182 14.65 19.00 17.46
CA TYR A 182 13.62 19.75 16.78
C TYR A 182 12.42 18.89 16.36
N VAL A 183 12.61 17.61 16.04
CA VAL A 183 11.52 16.67 15.72
C VAL A 183 10.68 16.42 16.98
N PHE A 184 11.33 16.21 18.11
CA PHE A 184 10.67 15.97 19.39
C PHE A 184 9.87 17.17 19.87
N TYR A 185 10.41 18.40 19.77
CA TYR A 185 9.75 19.61 20.22
C TYR A 185 8.65 20.11 19.29
N ASN A 186 8.71 19.79 17.99
CA ASN A 186 7.70 20.17 17.01
C ASN A 186 6.66 19.06 16.73
N ALA A 187 6.76 17.91 17.41
CA ALA A 187 5.73 16.90 17.33
C ALA A 187 4.44 17.38 18.02
N ASP A 188 3.30 17.21 17.36
CA ASP A 188 2.00 17.43 17.96
C ASP A 188 1.79 16.47 19.14
N ARG A 189 1.58 17.02 20.33
CA ARG A 189 1.40 16.29 21.59
C ARG A 189 0.08 16.62 22.23
#